data_12e8791bf32bc624215201cb9b6be746
#
_entry.id   12e8791bf32bc624215201cb9b6be746
#
_cell.length_a   1.000
_cell.length_b   1.000
_cell.length_c   1.000
_cell.angle_alpha   90.00
_cell.angle_beta   90.00
_cell.angle_gamma   90.00
#
_symmetry.space_group_name_H-M   'P 1'
#
loop_
_entity.id
_entity.type
_entity.pdbx_description
1 polymer ?
#
loop_
_entity_poly.entity_id
_entity_poly.type
_entity_poly.pdbx_seq_one_letter_code
_entity_poly.pdbx_strand_id
1 'polypeptide(L)'
;MDKGVVLIFARMPDVAVIQSSVQLQQMLGIDQILRTNVTLDGMHLFSGFFLGGERIYEAQTKEDEKRQDLDHDIPWYVTGAGTKTYLVGTLTDETFDATVPQSLLDQYTNMEEISAKNNLLPAVIWRYGTANSKVFCVNDDFLTDVSNLGILSAIAAQITDYDIYPVVNAQNLVAADMPAFRSENEEKMQELYAQSASAVYREIIWPSLVALQETTGAKLTCMVTPQFTYDDAQEPDGSVVAYY
;
A
#
# COMPACT_ATOMS: atom_id res chain seq x y z
N MET A 1 10.74 -26.29 -10.01
CA MET A 1 10.87 -25.06 -9.23
C MET A 1 11.88 -25.10 -8.07
N ASP A 2 12.58 -26.16 -7.86
CA ASP A 2 13.47 -26.34 -6.70
C ASP A 2 14.88 -25.74 -6.83
N LYS A 3 15.02 -24.68 -7.64
CA LYS A 3 16.33 -24.10 -8.00
C LYS A 3 16.67 -22.79 -7.25
N GLY A 4 15.97 -22.48 -6.17
CA GLY A 4 16.20 -21.22 -5.44
C GLY A 4 15.72 -19.98 -6.21
N VAL A 5 14.61 -20.09 -6.92
CA VAL A 5 14.05 -19.02 -7.74
C VAL A 5 12.99 -18.25 -6.96
N VAL A 6 13.05 -16.93 -7.05
CA VAL A 6 11.97 -16.04 -6.60
C VAL A 6 11.24 -15.51 -7.83
N LEU A 7 9.94 -15.74 -7.88
CA LEU A 7 9.05 -15.23 -8.92
C LEU A 7 8.05 -14.28 -8.30
N ILE A 8 7.81 -13.16 -8.96
CA ILE A 8 6.81 -12.19 -8.54
C ILE A 8 5.84 -11.97 -9.70
N PHE A 9 4.61 -12.41 -9.51
CA PHE A 9 3.51 -12.09 -10.39
C PHE A 9 2.89 -10.77 -9.93
N ALA A 10 3.39 -9.66 -10.48
CA ALA A 10 2.90 -8.31 -10.20
C ALA A 10 1.44 -8.11 -10.63
N ARG A 11 0.99 -8.94 -11.55
CA ARG A 11 -0.39 -9.12 -11.99
C ARG A 11 -0.58 -10.57 -12.35
N MET A 12 -1.71 -11.13 -11.96
CA MET A 12 -2.03 -12.52 -12.31
C MET A 12 -2.27 -12.68 -13.80
N PRO A 13 -1.91 -13.84 -14.38
CA PRO A 13 -2.37 -14.23 -15.71
C PRO A 13 -3.90 -14.28 -15.76
N ASP A 14 -4.46 -14.21 -16.97
CA ASP A 14 -5.89 -14.39 -17.18
C ASP A 14 -6.39 -15.68 -16.51
N VAL A 15 -7.53 -15.59 -15.83
CA VAL A 15 -8.13 -16.71 -15.10
C VAL A 15 -8.37 -17.93 -16.00
N ALA A 16 -8.71 -17.72 -17.27
CA ALA A 16 -8.90 -18.81 -18.23
C ALA A 16 -7.59 -19.56 -18.49
N VAL A 17 -6.45 -18.86 -18.53
CA VAL A 17 -5.12 -19.47 -18.66
C VAL A 17 -4.79 -20.30 -17.43
N ILE A 18 -5.07 -19.77 -16.24
CA ILE A 18 -4.84 -20.48 -14.98
C ILE A 18 -5.73 -21.72 -14.90
N GLN A 19 -7.01 -21.61 -15.25
CA GLN A 19 -7.95 -22.74 -15.28
C GLN A 19 -7.52 -23.85 -16.23
N SER A 20 -6.89 -23.49 -17.35
CA SER A 20 -6.47 -24.48 -18.36
C SER A 20 -5.20 -25.26 -17.98
N SER A 21 -4.47 -24.85 -16.93
CA SER A 21 -3.17 -25.44 -16.59
C SER A 21 -3.06 -25.79 -15.10
N VAL A 22 -3.17 -27.07 -14.81
CA VAL A 22 -2.96 -27.60 -13.45
C VAL A 22 -1.55 -27.30 -12.93
N GLN A 23 -0.54 -27.36 -13.81
CA GLN A 23 0.84 -27.02 -13.43
C GLN A 23 0.97 -25.56 -13.01
N LEU A 24 0.26 -24.65 -13.70
CA LEU A 24 0.27 -23.23 -13.34
C LEU A 24 -0.44 -23.01 -12.00
N GLN A 25 -1.58 -23.63 -11.76
CA GLN A 25 -2.28 -23.57 -10.47
C GLN A 25 -1.37 -24.04 -9.32
N GLN A 26 -0.73 -25.18 -9.48
CA GLN A 26 0.23 -25.70 -8.50
C GLN A 26 1.43 -24.77 -8.28
N MET A 27 1.96 -24.18 -9.37
CA MET A 27 3.06 -23.22 -9.25
C MET A 27 2.66 -21.96 -8.49
N LEU A 28 1.43 -21.51 -8.66
CA LEU A 28 0.88 -20.34 -7.99
C LEU A 28 0.35 -20.63 -6.56
N GLY A 29 0.30 -21.91 -6.17
CA GLY A 29 -0.25 -22.33 -4.88
C GLY A 29 -1.77 -22.19 -4.79
N ILE A 30 -2.46 -22.24 -5.92
CA ILE A 30 -3.92 -22.20 -6.02
C ILE A 30 -4.45 -23.63 -5.87
N ASP A 31 -5.31 -23.83 -4.88
CA ASP A 31 -6.00 -25.11 -4.66
C ASP A 31 -7.31 -25.17 -5.44
N GLN A 32 -8.10 -24.10 -5.36
CA GLN A 32 -9.39 -24.02 -6.02
C GLN A 32 -9.66 -22.63 -6.60
N ILE A 33 -10.45 -22.62 -7.67
CA ILE A 33 -11.02 -21.40 -8.28
C ILE A 33 -12.53 -21.47 -8.08
N LEU A 34 -13.05 -20.73 -7.12
CA LEU A 34 -14.47 -20.76 -6.78
C LEU A 34 -15.31 -19.94 -7.75
N ARG A 35 -14.78 -18.78 -8.15
CA ARG A 35 -15.40 -17.91 -9.17
C ARG A 35 -14.33 -17.26 -10.05
N THR A 36 -14.68 -17.03 -11.30
CA THR A 36 -13.82 -16.30 -12.23
C THR A 36 -13.83 -14.80 -11.99
N ASN A 37 -14.87 -14.31 -11.35
CA ASN A 37 -15.02 -12.91 -10.94
C ASN A 37 -15.92 -12.80 -9.71
N VAL A 38 -15.51 -11.98 -8.75
CA VAL A 38 -16.30 -11.62 -7.57
C VAL A 38 -15.97 -10.20 -7.16
N THR A 39 -17.00 -9.41 -6.87
CA THR A 39 -16.84 -8.04 -6.34
C THR A 39 -16.56 -8.12 -4.84
N LEU A 40 -15.50 -7.47 -4.41
CA LEU A 40 -15.10 -7.41 -3.00
C LEU A 40 -15.91 -6.35 -2.25
N ASP A 41 -16.25 -6.64 -1.01
CA ASP A 41 -16.86 -5.68 -0.05
C ASP A 41 -15.78 -4.85 0.67
N GLY A 42 -14.55 -5.35 0.69
CA GLY A 42 -13.39 -4.72 1.31
C GLY A 42 -12.17 -5.63 1.26
N MET A 43 -11.15 -5.29 2.02
CA MET A 43 -9.92 -6.09 2.12
C MET A 43 -9.45 -6.20 3.56
N HIS A 44 -8.93 -7.37 3.92
CA HIS A 44 -8.34 -7.62 5.22
C HIS A 44 -6.86 -7.96 5.08
N LEU A 45 -6.02 -7.14 5.71
CA LEU A 45 -4.57 -7.31 5.74
C LEU A 45 -4.18 -8.09 7.00
N PHE A 46 -3.47 -9.20 6.82
CA PHE A 46 -2.88 -9.93 7.94
C PHE A 46 -1.59 -9.27 8.41
N SER A 47 -1.34 -9.34 9.72
CA SER A 47 -0.16 -8.77 10.34
C SER A 47 1.16 -9.34 9.79
N GLY A 48 2.21 -8.53 9.82
CA GLY A 48 3.57 -8.94 9.44
C GLY A 48 3.87 -8.91 7.94
N PHE A 49 3.01 -8.29 7.11
CA PHE A 49 3.33 -8.03 5.71
C PHE A 49 4.01 -6.69 5.50
N PHE A 50 3.39 -5.61 5.96
CA PHE A 50 4.01 -4.29 5.92
C PHE A 50 4.88 -4.05 7.15
N LEU A 51 6.10 -3.57 6.94
CA LEU A 51 7.00 -3.17 8.00
C LEU A 51 6.41 -1.97 8.76
N GLY A 52 6.01 -2.18 10.01
CA GLY A 52 5.38 -1.16 10.83
C GLY A 52 3.94 -0.81 10.45
N GLY A 53 3.36 -1.51 9.47
CA GLY A 53 2.02 -1.23 8.93
C GLY A 53 0.88 -1.51 9.91
N GLU A 54 1.07 -2.36 10.91
CA GLU A 54 0.05 -2.73 11.90
C GLU A 54 -0.55 -1.51 12.62
N ARG A 55 0.26 -0.49 12.87
CA ARG A 55 -0.21 0.75 13.52
C ARG A 55 -0.92 1.71 12.58
N ILE A 56 -0.67 1.61 11.26
CA ILE A 56 -1.25 2.50 10.25
C ILE A 56 -2.60 1.97 9.78
N TYR A 57 -2.77 0.65 9.80
CA TYR A 57 -3.97 -0.04 9.30
C TYR A 57 -4.81 -0.68 10.41
N GLU A 58 -4.59 -0.31 11.65
CA GLU A 58 -5.48 -0.71 12.73
C GLU A 58 -6.84 0.00 12.51
N ALA A 59 -7.76 -0.71 11.90
CA ALA A 59 -9.11 -0.24 11.71
C ALA A 59 -9.73 0.04 13.10
N GLN A 60 -10.12 1.29 13.34
CA GLN A 60 -10.67 1.70 14.63
C GLN A 60 -12.10 1.21 14.82
N THR A 61 -12.79 0.93 13.72
CA THR A 61 -14.15 0.39 13.70
C THR A 61 -14.30 -0.65 12.57
N LYS A 62 -15.30 -1.55 12.68
CA LYS A 62 -15.63 -2.47 11.59
C LYS A 62 -16.09 -1.76 10.31
N GLU A 63 -16.51 -0.50 10.42
CA GLU A 63 -16.90 0.33 9.28
C GLU A 63 -15.68 0.92 8.55
N ASP A 64 -14.58 1.13 9.27
CA ASP A 64 -13.30 1.56 8.68
C ASP A 64 -12.62 0.44 7.87
N GLU A 65 -12.96 -0.84 8.15
CA GLU A 65 -12.51 -1.98 7.34
C GLU A 65 -13.19 -2.01 5.97
N LYS A 66 -14.36 -1.38 5.85
CA LYS A 66 -15.13 -1.30 4.61
C LYS A 66 -14.80 -0.02 3.88
N ARG A 67 -13.97 -0.12 2.85
CA ARG A 67 -13.81 0.98 1.90
C ARG A 67 -14.94 0.91 0.88
N GLN A 68 -15.81 1.93 0.88
CA GLN A 68 -16.95 2.04 -0.03
C GLN A 68 -16.56 2.31 -1.51
N ASP A 69 -15.29 2.55 -1.78
CA ASP A 69 -14.72 2.86 -3.09
C ASP A 69 -13.95 1.70 -3.74
N LEU A 70 -14.01 0.50 -3.12
CA LEU A 70 -13.36 -0.69 -3.65
C LEU A 70 -14.34 -1.52 -4.50
N ASP A 71 -14.69 -1.01 -5.67
CA ASP A 71 -15.28 -1.82 -6.74
C ASP A 71 -14.20 -2.69 -7.41
N HIS A 72 -13.52 -3.52 -6.62
CA HIS A 72 -12.55 -4.46 -7.16
C HIS A 72 -13.21 -5.78 -7.49
N ASP A 73 -13.24 -6.09 -8.76
CA ASP A 73 -13.65 -7.37 -9.30
C ASP A 73 -12.42 -8.24 -9.53
N ILE A 74 -12.29 -9.30 -8.75
CA ILE A 74 -11.16 -10.23 -8.87
C ILE A 74 -11.62 -11.69 -9.00
N PRO A 75 -10.79 -12.58 -9.59
CA PRO A 75 -11.01 -14.02 -9.47
C PRO A 75 -10.90 -14.50 -8.03
N TRP A 76 -11.79 -15.39 -7.62
CA TRP A 76 -11.77 -15.97 -6.29
C TRP A 76 -10.92 -17.23 -6.25
N TYR A 77 -9.68 -17.07 -5.83
CA TYR A 77 -8.74 -18.14 -5.58
C TYR A 77 -8.72 -18.51 -4.09
N VAL A 78 -8.81 -19.81 -3.83
CA VAL A 78 -8.50 -20.41 -2.52
C VAL A 78 -7.10 -20.98 -2.61
N THR A 79 -6.24 -20.59 -1.69
CA THR A 79 -4.85 -21.00 -1.66
C THR A 79 -4.70 -22.34 -0.92
N GLY A 80 -3.77 -23.16 -1.40
CA GLY A 80 -3.51 -24.49 -0.85
C GLY A 80 -2.38 -24.52 0.20
N ALA A 81 -2.04 -25.72 0.62
CA ALA A 81 -0.95 -25.97 1.56
C ALA A 81 0.38 -25.41 1.03
N GLY A 82 1.19 -24.84 1.90
CA GLY A 82 2.46 -24.20 1.56
C GLY A 82 2.34 -22.74 1.13
N THR A 83 1.13 -22.18 1.17
CA THR A 83 0.90 -20.74 0.97
C THR A 83 0.84 -19.98 2.28
N LYS A 84 1.27 -18.73 2.22
CA LYS A 84 1.03 -17.71 3.24
C LYS A 84 0.31 -16.55 2.57
N THR A 85 -0.93 -16.35 2.94
CA THR A 85 -1.73 -15.23 2.46
C THR A 85 -1.50 -14.00 3.34
N TYR A 86 -1.32 -12.85 2.72
CA TYR A 86 -1.05 -11.57 3.38
C TYR A 86 -2.26 -10.63 3.30
N LEU A 87 -3.00 -10.69 2.21
CA LEU A 87 -4.17 -9.87 1.97
C LEU A 87 -5.28 -10.72 1.37
N VAL A 88 -6.47 -10.62 1.93
CA VAL A 88 -7.68 -11.28 1.40
C VAL A 88 -8.76 -10.25 1.12
N GLY A 89 -9.61 -10.55 0.15
CA GLY A 89 -10.83 -9.78 -0.08
C GLY A 89 -11.90 -10.19 0.93
N THR A 90 -12.66 -9.23 1.45
CA THR A 90 -13.84 -9.51 2.25
C THR A 90 -15.08 -9.55 1.36
N LEU A 91 -16.06 -10.34 1.78
CA LEU A 91 -17.31 -10.55 1.04
C LEU A 91 -18.49 -10.40 1.99
N THR A 92 -19.66 -10.07 1.44
CA THR A 92 -20.90 -10.19 2.19
C THR A 92 -21.15 -11.65 2.55
N ASP A 93 -21.77 -11.90 3.71
CA ASP A 93 -22.09 -13.26 4.13
C ASP A 93 -22.95 -14.00 3.09
N GLU A 94 -23.88 -13.30 2.45
CA GLU A 94 -24.71 -13.87 1.38
C GLU A 94 -23.87 -14.37 0.19
N THR A 95 -22.90 -13.59 -0.25
CA THR A 95 -22.00 -13.98 -1.37
C THR A 95 -21.11 -15.14 -0.98
N PHE A 96 -20.59 -15.12 0.24
CA PHE A 96 -19.75 -16.19 0.77
C PHE A 96 -20.53 -17.51 0.86
N ASP A 97 -21.65 -17.51 1.56
CA ASP A 97 -22.47 -18.71 1.79
C ASP A 97 -23.05 -19.29 0.50
N ALA A 98 -23.40 -18.44 -0.46
CA ALA A 98 -23.90 -18.90 -1.77
C ALA A 98 -22.81 -19.55 -2.64
N THR A 99 -21.52 -19.34 -2.32
CA THR A 99 -20.41 -19.78 -3.19
C THR A 99 -19.60 -20.90 -2.57
N VAL A 100 -19.32 -20.82 -1.27
CA VAL A 100 -18.45 -21.79 -0.58
C VAL A 100 -19.26 -23.04 -0.23
N PRO A 101 -18.93 -24.22 -0.81
CA PRO A 101 -19.62 -25.46 -0.49
C PRO A 101 -19.27 -25.93 0.93
N GLN A 102 -20.23 -26.53 1.63
CA GLN A 102 -20.04 -27.04 2.98
C GLN A 102 -18.86 -28.01 3.09
N SER A 103 -18.61 -28.78 2.04
CA SER A 103 -17.49 -29.72 1.99
C SER A 103 -16.10 -29.06 2.10
N LEU A 104 -15.99 -27.78 1.73
CA LEU A 104 -14.77 -27.00 1.96
C LEU A 104 -14.66 -26.51 3.40
N LEU A 105 -15.75 -26.04 3.96
CA LEU A 105 -15.81 -25.64 5.38
C LEU A 105 -15.47 -26.83 6.30
N ASP A 106 -15.94 -28.02 5.96
CA ASP A 106 -15.69 -29.25 6.71
C ASP A 106 -14.20 -29.65 6.78
N GLN A 107 -13.38 -29.16 5.84
CA GLN A 107 -11.92 -29.39 5.86
C GLN A 107 -11.23 -28.61 6.99
N TYR A 108 -11.85 -27.56 7.50
CA TYR A 108 -11.33 -26.69 8.55
C TYR A 108 -12.01 -26.90 9.92
N THR A 109 -12.65 -28.04 10.13
CA THR A 109 -13.40 -28.36 11.37
C THR A 109 -12.59 -28.27 12.67
N ASN A 110 -11.25 -28.34 12.57
CA ASN A 110 -10.36 -28.22 13.71
C ASN A 110 -9.89 -26.78 14.00
N MET A 111 -10.35 -25.80 13.23
CA MET A 111 -10.04 -24.38 13.38
C MET A 111 -11.22 -23.64 13.99
N GLU A 112 -10.94 -22.50 14.62
CA GLU A 112 -12.00 -21.55 14.96
C GLU A 112 -12.71 -21.08 13.68
N GLU A 113 -14.03 -20.88 13.76
CA GLU A 113 -14.88 -20.54 12.61
C GLU A 113 -14.36 -19.33 11.82
N ILE A 114 -13.90 -18.29 12.50
CA ILE A 114 -13.32 -17.08 11.88
C ILE A 114 -12.05 -17.44 11.09
N SER A 115 -11.18 -18.27 11.66
CA SER A 115 -9.95 -18.70 11.01
C SER A 115 -10.22 -19.57 9.80
N ALA A 116 -11.21 -20.47 9.88
CA ALA A 116 -11.65 -21.29 8.77
C ALA A 116 -12.20 -20.42 7.63
N LYS A 117 -13.05 -19.45 7.94
CA LYS A 117 -13.61 -18.50 6.97
C LYS A 117 -12.52 -17.70 6.27
N ASN A 118 -11.55 -17.18 7.01
CA ASN A 118 -10.44 -16.38 6.45
C ASN A 118 -9.59 -17.14 5.43
N ASN A 119 -9.41 -18.47 5.61
CA ASN A 119 -8.68 -19.31 4.66
C ASN A 119 -9.44 -19.52 3.33
N LEU A 120 -10.75 -19.32 3.34
CA LEU A 120 -11.62 -19.51 2.19
C LEU A 120 -11.97 -18.19 1.46
N LEU A 121 -11.59 -17.05 2.03
CA LEU A 121 -11.78 -15.75 1.39
C LEU A 121 -10.92 -15.62 0.12
N PRO A 122 -11.33 -14.76 -0.84
CA PRO A 122 -10.54 -14.49 -2.05
C PRO A 122 -9.12 -14.03 -1.71
N ALA A 123 -8.12 -14.78 -2.11
CA ALA A 123 -6.73 -14.39 -1.92
C ALA A 123 -6.37 -13.24 -2.87
N VAL A 124 -5.84 -12.16 -2.30
CA VAL A 124 -5.42 -10.95 -3.04
C VAL A 124 -3.88 -10.89 -3.14
N ILE A 125 -3.18 -11.04 -2.02
CA ILE A 125 -1.72 -11.12 -2.02
C ILE A 125 -1.30 -12.34 -1.22
N TRP A 126 -0.53 -13.23 -1.83
CA TRP A 126 -0.02 -14.41 -1.15
C TRP A 126 1.36 -14.82 -1.66
N ARG A 127 2.02 -15.64 -0.86
CA ARG A 127 3.27 -16.30 -1.21
C ARG A 127 3.07 -17.81 -1.16
N TYR A 128 3.42 -18.49 -2.22
CA TYR A 128 3.61 -19.93 -2.23
C TYR A 128 5.10 -20.26 -2.12
N GLY A 129 5.45 -21.20 -1.27
CA GLY A 129 6.83 -21.61 -1.04
C GLY A 129 7.04 -23.10 -1.21
N THR A 130 8.12 -23.45 -1.90
CA THR A 130 8.76 -24.78 -1.82
C THR A 130 10.01 -24.64 -0.96
N ALA A 131 10.75 -25.76 -0.75
CA ALA A 131 11.96 -25.73 0.08
C ALA A 131 12.96 -24.62 -0.32
N ASN A 132 13.11 -24.32 -1.63
CA ASN A 132 14.13 -23.41 -2.13
C ASN A 132 13.57 -22.27 -2.99
N SER A 133 12.29 -22.28 -3.36
CA SER A 133 11.72 -21.29 -4.28
C SER A 133 10.49 -20.63 -3.67
N LYS A 134 10.30 -19.36 -3.97
CA LYS A 134 9.16 -18.55 -3.51
C LYS A 134 8.46 -17.93 -4.68
N VAL A 135 7.14 -17.99 -4.71
CA VAL A 135 6.29 -17.37 -5.71
C VAL A 135 5.35 -16.41 -5.02
N PHE A 136 5.44 -15.13 -5.34
CA PHE A 136 4.54 -14.10 -4.86
C PHE A 136 3.51 -13.80 -5.94
N CYS A 137 2.27 -13.73 -5.53
CA CYS A 137 1.13 -13.47 -6.40
C CYS A 137 0.36 -12.26 -5.91
N VAL A 138 0.05 -11.35 -6.84
CA VAL A 138 -0.82 -10.19 -6.63
C VAL A 138 -2.01 -10.33 -7.57
N ASN A 139 -3.18 -10.62 -7.00
CA ASN A 139 -4.42 -10.88 -7.71
C ASN A 139 -5.26 -9.60 -7.85
N ASP A 140 -4.58 -8.53 -8.24
CA ASP A 140 -5.15 -7.21 -8.52
C ASP A 140 -4.12 -6.42 -9.33
N ASP A 141 -4.44 -5.21 -9.73
CA ASP A 141 -3.57 -4.32 -10.50
C ASP A 141 -2.80 -3.29 -9.65
N PHE A 142 -2.71 -3.51 -8.33
CA PHE A 142 -2.04 -2.61 -7.39
C PHE A 142 -0.66 -2.14 -7.83
N LEU A 143 0.14 -3.02 -8.45
CA LEU A 143 1.51 -2.71 -8.83
C LEU A 143 1.62 -1.92 -10.14
N THR A 144 0.51 -1.52 -10.72
CA THR A 144 0.47 -0.59 -11.87
C THR A 144 0.59 0.87 -11.45
N ASP A 145 0.33 1.18 -10.18
CA ASP A 145 0.40 2.53 -9.62
C ASP A 145 1.66 2.71 -8.76
N VAL A 146 2.35 3.83 -8.96
CA VAL A 146 3.57 4.20 -8.20
C VAL A 146 3.29 4.37 -6.70
N SER A 147 2.09 4.77 -6.33
CA SER A 147 1.68 4.91 -4.92
C SER A 147 1.74 3.58 -4.15
N ASN A 148 1.68 2.46 -4.86
CA ASN A 148 1.69 1.11 -4.28
C ASN A 148 3.09 0.46 -4.22
N LEU A 149 4.17 1.23 -4.42
CA LEU A 149 5.55 0.72 -4.28
C LEU A 149 5.83 0.11 -2.90
N GLY A 150 5.07 0.50 -1.87
CA GLY A 150 5.11 -0.12 -0.55
C GLY A 150 4.84 -1.62 -0.57
N ILE A 151 3.98 -2.10 -1.46
CA ILE A 151 3.69 -3.53 -1.65
C ILE A 151 4.94 -4.27 -2.17
N LEU A 152 5.66 -3.70 -3.14
CA LEU A 152 6.92 -4.28 -3.62
C LEU A 152 7.98 -4.34 -2.53
N SER A 153 8.09 -3.30 -1.70
CA SER A 153 9.01 -3.30 -0.55
C SER A 153 8.63 -4.37 0.47
N ALA A 154 7.34 -4.55 0.74
CA ALA A 154 6.84 -5.60 1.62
C ALA A 154 7.13 -7.00 1.04
N ILE A 155 6.92 -7.21 -0.26
CA ILE A 155 7.28 -8.46 -0.94
C ILE A 155 8.80 -8.71 -0.82
N ALA A 156 9.62 -7.69 -1.08
CA ALA A 156 11.07 -7.80 -1.00
C ALA A 156 11.53 -8.26 0.40
N ALA A 157 10.93 -7.70 1.46
CA ALA A 157 11.21 -8.10 2.84
C ALA A 157 10.80 -9.55 3.17
N GLN A 158 9.92 -10.16 2.38
CA GLN A 158 9.50 -11.56 2.55
C GLN A 158 10.33 -12.57 1.72
N ILE A 159 11.26 -12.08 0.90
CA ILE A 159 12.07 -12.96 0.04
C ILE A 159 13.10 -13.74 0.88
N THR A 160 13.69 -13.09 1.86
CA THR A 160 14.67 -13.68 2.77
C THR A 160 13.98 -14.17 4.06
N ASP A 161 14.56 -15.16 4.72
CA ASP A 161 14.03 -15.68 5.99
C ASP A 161 14.35 -14.73 7.16
N TYR A 162 15.30 -13.81 6.93
CA TYR A 162 15.67 -12.72 7.83
C TYR A 162 15.98 -11.50 7.00
N ASP A 163 15.57 -10.35 7.48
CA ASP A 163 15.83 -9.07 6.85
C ASP A 163 16.43 -8.10 7.87
N ILE A 164 17.36 -7.27 7.41
CA ILE A 164 17.94 -6.21 8.24
C ILE A 164 17.35 -4.89 7.73
N TYR A 165 16.47 -4.32 8.52
CA TYR A 165 15.87 -3.02 8.22
C TYR A 165 16.06 -2.06 9.40
N PRO A 166 16.10 -0.75 9.16
CA PRO A 166 16.21 0.22 10.24
C PRO A 166 14.94 0.16 11.10
N VAL A 167 15.12 -0.08 12.41
CA VAL A 167 14.02 -0.12 13.38
C VAL A 167 13.34 1.24 13.52
N VAL A 168 14.06 2.32 13.18
CA VAL A 168 13.52 3.67 13.14
C VAL A 168 13.08 3.97 11.71
N ASN A 169 11.83 3.73 11.42
CA ASN A 169 11.21 4.21 10.18
C ASN A 169 10.79 5.66 10.40
N ALA A 170 11.78 6.57 10.36
CA ALA A 170 11.54 7.99 10.53
C ALA A 170 11.17 8.59 9.17
N GLN A 171 9.91 8.94 9.00
CA GLN A 171 9.49 9.78 7.90
C GLN A 171 9.62 11.25 8.32
N ASN A 172 10.42 12.01 7.59
CA ASN A 172 10.56 13.43 7.80
C ASN A 172 10.01 14.17 6.57
N LEU A 173 9.07 15.07 6.80
CA LEU A 173 8.58 15.96 5.77
C LEU A 173 9.53 17.17 5.73
N VAL A 174 10.20 17.37 4.60
CA VAL A 174 11.12 18.48 4.41
C VAL A 174 10.48 19.50 3.48
N ALA A 175 10.26 20.71 3.96
CA ALA A 175 9.90 21.85 3.15
C ALA A 175 11.18 22.67 2.89
N ALA A 176 11.66 22.64 1.65
CA ALA A 176 12.84 23.39 1.22
C ALA A 176 12.44 24.80 0.77
N ASP A 177 13.45 25.67 0.69
CA ASP A 177 13.34 27.04 0.18
C ASP A 177 12.28 27.89 0.91
N MET A 178 12.20 27.68 2.20
CA MET A 178 11.29 28.44 3.05
C MET A 178 11.80 29.86 3.30
N PRO A 179 10.89 30.84 3.29
CA PRO A 179 9.48 30.84 2.93
C PRO A 179 9.21 31.25 1.48
N ALA A 180 9.99 30.83 0.50
CA ALA A 180 9.71 30.97 -0.93
C ALA A 180 9.30 32.38 -1.39
N PHE A 181 10.02 33.44 -1.00
CA PHE A 181 9.68 34.83 -1.30
C PHE A 181 9.74 35.19 -2.76
N ARG A 182 10.52 34.47 -3.56
CA ARG A 182 10.52 34.61 -4.99
C ARG A 182 10.01 33.31 -5.61
N SER A 183 8.78 33.34 -6.03
CA SER A 183 8.25 32.33 -6.91
C SER A 183 8.45 32.80 -8.34
N GLU A 184 8.99 31.93 -9.19
CA GLU A 184 8.97 32.13 -10.66
C GLU A 184 7.54 32.24 -11.19
N ASN A 185 6.55 31.93 -10.37
CA ASN A 185 5.12 31.97 -10.66
C ASN A 185 4.39 33.13 -9.99
N GLU A 186 5.06 34.23 -9.65
CA GLU A 186 4.41 35.40 -9.00
C GLU A 186 3.19 35.91 -9.80
N GLU A 187 3.29 35.97 -11.13
CA GLU A 187 2.18 36.36 -12.01
C GLU A 187 0.99 35.38 -11.90
N LYS A 188 1.27 34.09 -11.85
CA LYS A 188 0.24 33.04 -11.64
C LYS A 188 -0.41 33.13 -10.28
N MET A 189 0.37 33.40 -9.22
CA MET A 189 -0.17 33.57 -7.87
C MET A 189 -1.09 34.79 -7.83
N GLN A 190 -0.69 35.89 -8.47
CA GLN A 190 -1.52 37.08 -8.57
C GLN A 190 -2.80 36.82 -9.39
N GLU A 191 -2.70 36.06 -10.47
CA GLU A 191 -3.84 35.70 -11.31
C GLU A 191 -4.84 34.78 -10.58
N LEU A 192 -4.35 33.73 -9.91
CA LEU A 192 -5.20 32.70 -9.29
C LEU A 192 -5.74 33.12 -7.92
N TYR A 193 -4.97 33.84 -7.14
CA TYR A 193 -5.30 34.15 -5.74
C TYR A 193 -5.46 35.65 -5.47
N ALA A 194 -5.16 36.50 -6.43
CA ALA A 194 -5.10 37.97 -6.28
C ALA A 194 -4.17 38.40 -5.11
N GLN A 195 -3.13 37.62 -4.87
CA GLN A 195 -2.16 37.81 -3.78
C GLN A 195 -0.75 37.58 -4.27
N SER A 196 0.23 38.16 -3.57
CA SER A 196 1.63 37.88 -3.80
C SER A 196 2.00 36.45 -3.37
N ALA A 197 3.07 35.89 -3.88
CA ALA A 197 3.56 34.58 -3.50
C ALA A 197 3.81 34.46 -2.00
N SER A 198 4.36 35.50 -1.38
CA SER A 198 4.59 35.55 0.06
C SER A 198 3.29 35.54 0.88
N ALA A 199 2.24 36.22 0.40
CA ALA A 199 0.93 36.22 1.05
C ALA A 199 0.26 34.83 0.93
N VAL A 200 0.28 34.23 -0.23
CA VAL A 200 -0.24 32.86 -0.46
C VAL A 200 0.51 31.86 0.42
N TYR A 201 1.84 32.01 0.51
CA TYR A 201 2.64 31.15 1.35
C TYR A 201 2.23 31.25 2.82
N ARG A 202 2.16 32.46 3.36
CA ARG A 202 1.82 32.73 4.78
C ARG A 202 0.38 32.33 5.12
N GLU A 203 -0.58 32.59 4.22
CA GLU A 203 -2.01 32.47 4.53
C GLU A 203 -2.62 31.14 4.11
N ILE A 204 -2.00 30.43 3.17
CA ILE A 204 -2.53 29.17 2.63
C ILE A 204 -1.56 28.01 2.85
N ILE A 205 -0.32 28.15 2.34
CA ILE A 205 0.61 27.00 2.33
C ILE A 205 1.08 26.64 3.73
N TRP A 206 1.54 27.62 4.49
CA TRP A 206 2.02 27.39 5.85
C TRP A 206 0.97 26.80 6.79
N PRO A 207 -0.24 27.36 6.89
CA PRO A 207 -1.31 26.75 7.69
C PRO A 207 -1.66 25.33 7.23
N SER A 208 -1.64 25.07 5.92
CA SER A 208 -1.91 23.72 5.37
C SER A 208 -0.82 22.71 5.77
N LEU A 209 0.45 23.11 5.79
CA LEU A 209 1.56 22.27 6.26
C LEU A 209 1.45 21.97 7.74
N VAL A 210 1.07 22.95 8.55
CA VAL A 210 0.85 22.77 10.00
C VAL A 210 -0.32 21.82 10.24
N ALA A 211 -1.43 22.00 9.54
CA ALA A 211 -2.60 21.11 9.64
C ALA A 211 -2.26 19.68 9.22
N LEU A 212 -1.45 19.51 8.17
CA LEU A 212 -0.95 18.21 7.75
C LEU A 212 -0.10 17.56 8.84
N GLN A 213 0.81 18.33 9.46
CA GLN A 213 1.63 17.84 10.57
C GLN A 213 0.78 17.40 11.76
N GLU A 214 -0.22 18.20 12.12
CA GLU A 214 -1.13 17.89 13.24
C GLU A 214 -1.95 16.63 12.95
N THR A 215 -2.45 16.48 11.73
CA THR A 215 -3.29 15.34 11.33
C THR A 215 -2.49 14.04 11.23
N THR A 216 -1.27 14.10 10.70
CA THR A 216 -0.46 12.91 10.41
C THR A 216 0.54 12.56 11.51
N GLY A 217 0.82 13.50 12.44
CA GLY A 217 1.90 13.38 13.41
C GLY A 217 3.32 13.39 12.79
N ALA A 218 3.42 13.69 11.48
CA ALA A 218 4.70 13.75 10.78
C ALA A 218 5.60 14.86 11.34
N LYS A 219 6.90 14.64 11.33
CA LYS A 219 7.87 15.68 11.70
C LYS A 219 8.15 16.57 10.50
N LEU A 220 7.90 17.86 10.62
CA LEU A 220 8.20 18.86 9.61
C LEU A 220 9.56 19.50 9.89
N THR A 221 10.45 19.43 8.91
CA THR A 221 11.70 20.18 8.91
C THR A 221 11.63 21.25 7.83
N CYS A 222 11.82 22.50 8.22
CA CYS A 222 11.85 23.62 7.29
C CYS A 222 13.29 24.03 7.01
N MET A 223 13.68 24.02 5.76
CA MET A 223 14.97 24.53 5.31
C MET A 223 14.77 25.96 4.86
N VAL A 224 15.30 26.91 5.65
CA VAL A 224 15.20 28.33 5.36
C VAL A 224 16.29 28.72 4.36
N THR A 225 15.88 29.34 3.27
CA THR A 225 16.81 29.93 2.30
C THR A 225 16.84 31.44 2.50
N PRO A 226 17.87 31.96 3.14
CA PRO A 226 17.94 33.40 3.48
C PRO A 226 18.30 34.27 2.30
N GLN A 227 18.74 33.67 1.19
CA GLN A 227 19.23 34.41 0.01
C GLN A 227 18.77 33.72 -1.28
N PHE A 228 18.24 34.51 -2.21
CA PHE A 228 17.67 34.00 -3.48
C PHE A 228 18.64 34.11 -4.67
N THR A 229 19.63 34.95 -4.58
CA THR A 229 20.66 35.10 -5.60
C THR A 229 22.00 34.69 -5.00
N TYR A 230 22.45 33.50 -5.35
CA TYR A 230 23.81 33.08 -5.01
C TYR A 230 24.77 33.72 -5.98
N ASP A 231 25.36 34.83 -5.55
CA ASP A 231 26.58 35.33 -6.13
C ASP A 231 27.68 35.15 -5.05
N ASP A 232 28.62 34.28 -5.30
CA ASP A 232 29.74 33.98 -4.39
C ASP A 232 30.56 35.20 -3.97
N ALA A 233 30.36 36.31 -4.69
CA ALA A 233 31.06 37.59 -4.45
C ALA A 233 30.26 38.54 -3.52
N GLN A 234 29.01 38.20 -3.15
CA GLN A 234 28.18 39.05 -2.31
C GLN A 234 27.95 38.47 -0.93
N GLU A 235 28.04 39.32 0.09
CA GLU A 235 27.65 38.93 1.42
C GLU A 235 26.12 38.63 1.46
N PRO A 236 25.68 37.62 2.27
CA PRO A 236 24.25 37.30 2.41
C PRO A 236 23.46 38.52 2.88
N ASP A 237 22.39 38.83 2.18
CA ASP A 237 21.48 39.93 2.57
C ASP A 237 20.62 39.52 3.77
N GLY A 238 21.06 39.89 4.95
CA GLY A 238 20.37 39.65 6.21
C GLY A 238 19.05 40.41 6.35
N SER A 239 18.75 41.40 5.50
CA SER A 239 17.51 42.17 5.55
C SER A 239 16.29 41.31 5.24
N VAL A 240 16.44 40.26 4.45
CA VAL A 240 15.40 39.31 4.13
C VAL A 240 15.00 38.48 5.33
N VAL A 241 15.94 38.11 6.19
CA VAL A 241 15.70 37.32 7.41
C VAL A 241 14.89 38.09 8.46
N ALA A 242 14.94 39.42 8.45
CA ALA A 242 14.22 40.26 9.41
C ALA A 242 12.68 40.27 9.18
N TYR A 243 12.19 39.70 8.08
CA TYR A 243 10.76 39.59 7.76
C TYR A 243 10.11 38.28 8.26
N TYR A 244 10.89 37.41 8.88
CA TYR A 244 10.44 36.15 9.45
C TYR A 244 10.49 36.16 10.94
#